data_d5981d720657593b96dbc7984eb634ff
#
_entry.id   d5981d720657593b96dbc7984eb634ff
#
_cell.length_a   1.000
_cell.length_b   1.000
_cell.length_c   1.000
_cell.angle_alpha   90.00
_cell.angle_beta   90.00
_cell.angle_gamma   90.00
#
_symmetry.space_group_name_H-M   'P 1'
#
loop_
_entity.id
_entity.type
_entity.pdbx_description
1 polymer ?
#
loop_
_entity_poly.entity_id
_entity_poly.type
_entity_poly.pdbx_seq_one_letter_code
_entity_poly.pdbx_strand_id
1 'polypeptide(L)'
;MKSYKLFLLFILFITQLIGCAPSTIFAIPASIADRRSTEVQIIDNKIFLAAWNPVHEIVDNQKQKSHFNIAVFNKAIVIVGQVPNEEVKNKITDVLSKLENVKTVHNKIEVSKVNKLKQRAKDTITTSNVKTRLFLELKNEVHPLHVKITTENDVIYLLGIVNNKEADEAIQIAKSSKGVKLVVPLFELDESFKNKY
;
A
#
# COMPACT_ATOMS: atom_id res chain seq x y z
N MET A 1 -37.39 -37.26 3.34
CA MET A 1 -36.16 -37.61 2.54
C MET A 1 -35.57 -36.50 1.71
N LYS A 2 -36.19 -35.36 1.43
CA LYS A 2 -35.61 -34.23 0.66
C LYS A 2 -34.82 -33.24 1.53
N SER A 3 -35.15 -33.07 2.80
CA SER A 3 -34.54 -32.04 3.68
C SER A 3 -33.09 -32.33 4.07
N TYR A 4 -32.71 -33.58 4.34
CA TYR A 4 -31.34 -33.92 4.73
C TYR A 4 -30.35 -33.82 3.57
N LYS A 5 -30.79 -34.00 2.32
CA LYS A 5 -29.94 -33.80 1.13
C LYS A 5 -29.59 -32.33 0.94
N LEU A 6 -30.55 -31.43 1.21
CA LEU A 6 -30.33 -29.98 1.16
C LEU A 6 -29.38 -29.53 2.27
N PHE A 7 -29.51 -30.12 3.46
CA PHE A 7 -28.63 -29.85 4.61
C PHE A 7 -27.19 -30.35 4.38
N LEU A 8 -27.06 -31.55 3.78
CA LEU A 8 -25.75 -32.10 3.36
C LEU A 8 -25.08 -31.26 2.27
N LEU A 9 -25.86 -30.79 1.28
CA LEU A 9 -25.35 -29.88 0.26
C LEU A 9 -24.90 -28.52 0.85
N PHE A 10 -25.61 -28.01 1.85
CA PHE A 10 -25.27 -26.77 2.54
C PHE A 10 -24.01 -26.95 3.39
N ILE A 11 -23.83 -28.07 4.07
CA ILE A 11 -22.57 -28.38 4.79
C ILE A 11 -21.43 -28.57 3.81
N LEU A 12 -21.60 -29.22 2.68
CA LEU A 12 -20.58 -29.39 1.65
C LEU A 12 -20.16 -28.03 1.02
N PHE A 13 -21.10 -27.10 0.89
CA PHE A 13 -20.84 -25.75 0.40
C PHE A 13 -20.07 -24.89 1.42
N ILE A 14 -20.36 -25.03 2.72
CA ILE A 14 -19.64 -24.34 3.80
C ILE A 14 -18.20 -24.83 3.90
N THR A 15 -17.93 -26.12 3.68
CA THR A 15 -16.56 -26.65 3.72
C THR A 15 -15.68 -26.13 2.59
N GLN A 16 -16.26 -25.69 1.48
CA GLN A 16 -15.52 -25.05 0.39
C GLN A 16 -15.11 -23.60 0.72
N LEU A 17 -15.81 -22.92 1.63
CA LEU A 17 -15.49 -21.56 2.08
C LEU A 17 -14.33 -21.51 3.09
N ILE A 18 -14.01 -22.65 3.73
CA ILE A 18 -12.86 -22.77 4.66
C ILE A 18 -11.56 -23.12 3.91
N GLY A 19 -11.63 -23.32 2.60
CA GLY A 19 -10.52 -23.68 1.71
C GLY A 19 -9.53 -22.55 1.36
N CYS A 20 -9.57 -21.39 2.01
CA CYS A 20 -8.44 -20.46 2.06
C CYS A 20 -7.51 -20.80 3.24
N ALA A 21 -7.07 -22.07 3.30
CA ALA A 21 -5.84 -22.34 4.01
C ALA A 21 -4.72 -21.66 3.19
N PRO A 22 -3.93 -20.71 3.76
CA PRO A 22 -2.73 -20.25 3.10
C PRO A 22 -1.88 -21.49 2.86
N SER A 23 -1.66 -21.80 1.59
CA SER A 23 -0.72 -22.85 1.18
C SER A 23 0.64 -22.49 1.77
N THR A 24 0.97 -23.06 2.92
CA THR A 24 2.23 -22.93 3.65
C THR A 24 3.44 -23.48 2.86
N ILE A 25 3.27 -23.82 1.59
CA ILE A 25 4.27 -24.46 0.74
C ILE A 25 5.23 -23.42 0.12
N PHE A 26 4.91 -22.12 0.15
CA PHE A 26 5.80 -21.04 -0.32
C PHE A 26 5.99 -19.92 0.71
N ALA A 27 5.94 -20.24 1.98
CA ALA A 27 6.45 -19.35 2.99
C ALA A 27 8.00 -19.46 3.01
N ILE A 28 8.65 -18.93 1.99
CA ILE A 28 9.90 -18.21 2.26
C ILE A 28 9.47 -17.17 3.27
N PRO A 29 10.00 -17.15 4.51
CA PRO A 29 9.59 -16.17 5.47
C PRO A 29 9.69 -14.82 4.77
N ALA A 30 8.57 -14.10 4.63
CA ALA A 30 8.56 -12.77 4.00
C ALA A 30 9.59 -11.84 4.65
N SER A 31 9.97 -12.15 5.89
CA SER A 31 11.07 -11.54 6.63
C SER A 31 12.46 -11.73 6.02
N ILE A 32 12.72 -12.78 5.25
CA ILE A 32 14.05 -13.02 4.64
C ILE A 32 14.22 -12.19 3.35
N ALA A 33 13.13 -11.94 2.63
CA ALA A 33 13.16 -11.16 1.41
C ALA A 33 12.91 -9.65 1.65
N ASP A 34 12.33 -9.26 2.78
CA ASP A 34 12.12 -7.85 3.14
C ASP A 34 13.43 -7.27 3.70
N ARG A 35 13.86 -6.13 3.17
CA ARG A 35 15.07 -5.42 3.62
C ARG A 35 14.92 -4.75 4.98
N ARG A 36 13.69 -4.57 5.45
CA ARG A 36 13.42 -4.10 6.80
C ARG A 36 13.58 -5.23 7.80
N SER A 37 14.18 -4.95 8.96
CA SER A 37 14.15 -5.90 10.06
C SER A 37 12.72 -6.18 10.53
N THR A 38 12.49 -7.32 11.16
CA THR A 38 11.18 -7.67 11.75
C THR A 38 10.71 -6.59 12.74
N GLU A 39 11.64 -6.01 13.50
CA GLU A 39 11.35 -4.90 14.42
C GLU A 39 10.79 -3.68 13.68
N VAL A 40 11.42 -3.28 12.57
CA VAL A 40 10.94 -2.15 11.75
C VAL A 40 9.58 -2.45 11.15
N GLN A 41 9.32 -3.67 10.69
CA GLN A 41 7.99 -4.06 10.18
C GLN A 41 6.91 -3.95 11.27
N ILE A 42 7.23 -4.33 12.51
CA ILE A 42 6.33 -4.17 13.66
C ILE A 42 6.09 -2.68 13.95
N ILE A 43 7.15 -1.87 13.92
CA ILE A 43 7.05 -0.42 14.12
C ILE A 43 6.18 0.21 13.02
N ASP A 44 6.37 -0.15 11.75
CA ASP A 44 5.56 0.34 10.63
C ASP A 44 4.06 0.03 10.83
N ASN A 45 3.74 -1.17 11.32
CA ASN A 45 2.36 -1.53 11.64
C ASN A 45 1.80 -0.71 12.82
N LYS A 46 2.61 -0.45 13.86
CA LYS A 46 2.22 0.42 14.98
C LYS A 46 1.98 1.85 14.50
N ILE A 47 2.87 2.39 13.67
CA ILE A 47 2.71 3.72 13.07
C ILE A 47 1.42 3.78 12.25
N PHE A 48 1.14 2.77 11.41
CA PHE A 48 -0.09 2.72 10.62
C PHE A 48 -1.34 2.78 11.50
N LEU A 49 -1.41 1.97 12.55
CA LEU A 49 -2.53 1.94 13.49
C LEU A 49 -2.66 3.28 14.26
N ALA A 50 -1.54 3.85 14.71
CA ALA A 50 -1.51 5.12 15.42
C ALA A 50 -1.92 6.30 14.51
N ALA A 51 -1.62 6.22 13.21
CA ALA A 51 -1.99 7.25 12.22
C ALA A 51 -3.47 7.23 11.85
N TRP A 52 -4.10 6.04 11.86
CA TRP A 52 -5.44 5.85 11.32
C TRP A 52 -6.50 6.65 12.08
N ASN A 53 -6.57 6.50 13.41
CA ASN A 53 -7.62 7.10 14.22
C ASN A 53 -7.59 8.64 14.19
N PRO A 54 -6.46 9.33 14.44
CA PRO A 54 -6.44 10.79 14.46
C PRO A 54 -6.72 11.41 13.08
N VAL A 55 -6.27 10.75 11.99
CA VAL A 55 -6.62 11.23 10.64
C VAL A 55 -8.10 11.05 10.36
N HIS A 56 -8.68 9.90 10.75
CA HIS A 56 -10.12 9.63 10.60
C HIS A 56 -10.96 10.67 11.38
N GLU A 57 -10.58 10.98 12.61
CA GLU A 57 -11.24 12.01 13.42
C GLU A 57 -11.18 13.39 12.77
N ILE A 58 -10.01 13.78 12.23
CA ILE A 58 -9.86 15.07 11.54
C ILE A 58 -10.78 15.14 10.32
N VAL A 59 -10.88 14.08 9.52
CA VAL A 59 -11.68 14.10 8.28
C VAL A 59 -13.18 13.95 8.56
N ASP A 60 -13.59 13.20 9.56
CA ASP A 60 -15.00 13.00 9.91
C ASP A 60 -15.64 14.26 10.52
N ASN A 61 -14.84 15.08 11.19
CA ASN A 61 -15.30 16.37 11.72
C ASN A 61 -15.54 17.43 10.63
N GLN A 62 -15.30 17.09 9.33
CA GLN A 62 -15.54 18.03 8.24
C GLN A 62 -16.98 17.95 7.73
N LYS A 63 -17.58 19.11 7.40
CA LYS A 63 -18.89 19.18 6.73
C LYS A 63 -18.83 18.60 5.31
N GLN A 64 -17.68 18.66 4.67
CA GLN A 64 -17.46 18.13 3.33
C GLN A 64 -16.79 16.76 3.42
N LYS A 65 -17.15 15.89 2.47
CA LYS A 65 -16.56 14.55 2.38
C LYS A 65 -15.07 14.62 2.11
N SER A 66 -14.33 13.76 2.78
CA SER A 66 -12.90 13.53 2.59
C SER A 66 -12.66 12.06 2.26
N HIS A 67 -11.51 11.78 1.66
CA HIS A 67 -11.00 10.43 1.46
C HIS A 67 -9.50 10.41 1.70
N PHE A 68 -9.00 9.38 2.35
CA PHE A 68 -7.57 9.20 2.51
C PHE A 68 -7.17 7.72 2.45
N ASN A 69 -5.92 7.50 2.11
CA ASN A 69 -5.25 6.21 2.20
C ASN A 69 -3.86 6.43 2.77
N ILE A 70 -3.44 5.56 3.69
CA ILE A 70 -2.15 5.63 4.38
C ILE A 70 -1.31 4.42 4.00
N ALA A 71 -0.06 4.65 3.65
CA ALA A 71 0.95 3.62 3.52
C ALA A 71 2.14 3.96 4.41
N VAL A 72 2.67 2.96 5.12
CA VAL A 72 3.87 3.11 5.96
C VAL A 72 4.92 2.11 5.50
N PHE A 73 6.15 2.56 5.30
CA PHE A 73 7.28 1.73 4.96
C PHE A 73 8.56 2.35 5.51
N ASN A 74 9.34 1.59 6.25
CA ASN A 74 10.57 2.01 6.91
C ASN A 74 10.42 3.31 7.72
N LYS A 75 9.35 3.40 8.52
CA LYS A 75 8.99 4.56 9.36
C LYS A 75 8.64 5.83 8.55
N ALA A 76 8.54 5.74 7.22
CA ALA A 76 8.03 6.82 6.37
C ALA A 76 6.54 6.60 6.12
N ILE A 77 5.74 7.65 6.32
CA ILE A 77 4.31 7.69 6.01
C ILE A 77 4.12 8.35 4.66
N VAL A 78 3.33 7.71 3.80
CA VAL A 78 2.71 8.38 2.66
C VAL A 78 1.22 8.42 2.91
N ILE A 79 0.64 9.60 2.87
CA ILE A 79 -0.81 9.79 2.91
C ILE A 79 -1.27 10.46 1.62
N VAL A 80 -2.27 9.86 0.99
CA VAL A 80 -2.89 10.30 -0.27
C VAL A 80 -4.39 10.44 -0.10
N GLY A 81 -5.06 11.11 -1.00
CA GLY A 81 -6.51 11.27 -0.98
C GLY A 81 -6.95 12.70 -1.26
N GLN A 82 -8.18 13.04 -0.87
CA GLN A 82 -8.76 14.37 -1.08
C GLN A 82 -9.37 14.91 0.21
N VAL A 83 -9.11 16.19 0.47
CA VAL A 83 -9.69 16.94 1.59
C VAL A 83 -10.23 18.29 1.09
N PRO A 84 -11.14 18.93 1.86
CA PRO A 84 -11.84 20.13 1.39
C PRO A 84 -10.97 21.40 1.34
N ASN A 85 -9.92 21.48 2.14
CA ASN A 85 -9.10 22.70 2.27
C ASN A 85 -7.70 22.41 2.82
N GLU A 86 -6.82 23.40 2.71
CA GLU A 86 -5.43 23.32 3.18
C GLU A 86 -5.33 23.20 4.71
N GLU A 87 -6.27 23.75 5.48
CA GLU A 87 -6.26 23.64 6.95
C GLU A 87 -6.34 22.18 7.39
N VAL A 88 -7.25 21.39 6.79
CA VAL A 88 -7.39 19.96 7.07
C VAL A 88 -6.13 19.20 6.67
N LYS A 89 -5.58 19.51 5.48
CA LYS A 89 -4.33 18.91 5.01
C LYS A 89 -3.16 19.16 5.95
N ASN A 90 -3.02 20.40 6.43
CA ASN A 90 -1.96 20.79 7.35
C ASN A 90 -2.14 20.13 8.74
N LYS A 91 -3.36 20.09 9.27
CA LYS A 91 -3.67 19.38 10.52
C LYS A 91 -3.28 17.90 10.45
N ILE A 92 -3.55 17.25 9.34
CA ILE A 92 -3.15 15.86 9.10
C ILE A 92 -1.62 15.74 9.14
N THR A 93 -0.89 16.64 8.47
CA THR A 93 0.58 16.63 8.49
C THR A 93 1.11 16.78 9.91
N ASP A 94 0.57 17.75 10.66
CA ASP A 94 1.00 18.06 12.03
C ASP A 94 0.81 16.87 12.97
N VAL A 95 -0.34 16.20 12.88
CA VAL A 95 -0.64 15.04 13.71
C VAL A 95 0.28 13.88 13.35
N LEU A 96 0.45 13.57 12.06
CA LEU A 96 1.28 12.46 11.62
C LEU A 96 2.76 12.67 11.96
N SER A 97 3.25 13.90 11.89
CA SER A 97 4.66 14.24 12.19
C SER A 97 5.01 14.11 13.68
N LYS A 98 4.00 14.10 14.56
CA LYS A 98 4.17 13.95 16.01
C LYS A 98 4.08 12.51 16.49
N LEU A 99 3.76 11.57 15.62
CA LEU A 99 3.67 10.16 15.99
C LEU A 99 5.06 9.60 16.31
N GLU A 100 5.09 8.78 17.33
CA GLU A 100 6.32 8.11 17.77
C GLU A 100 6.90 7.25 16.63
N ASN A 101 8.23 7.24 16.51
CA ASN A 101 8.99 6.50 15.51
C ASN A 101 8.78 6.91 14.04
N VAL A 102 8.02 7.94 13.74
CA VAL A 102 7.88 8.45 12.36
C VAL A 102 9.16 9.18 11.95
N LYS A 103 9.76 8.77 10.83
CA LYS A 103 10.96 9.38 10.24
C LYS A 103 10.59 10.50 9.27
N THR A 104 9.57 10.26 8.44
CA THR A 104 9.16 11.21 7.38
C THR A 104 7.67 11.08 7.09
N VAL A 105 7.02 12.21 6.81
CA VAL A 105 5.64 12.28 6.34
C VAL A 105 5.59 12.87 4.94
N HIS A 106 5.18 12.06 3.98
CA HIS A 106 4.89 12.50 2.61
C HIS A 106 3.38 12.75 2.48
N ASN A 107 2.94 13.96 2.79
CA ASN A 107 1.55 14.34 2.60
C ASN A 107 1.30 14.70 1.13
N LYS A 108 0.68 13.77 0.41
CA LYS A 108 0.28 13.88 -1.01
C LYS A 108 -1.23 14.03 -1.18
N ILE A 109 -1.93 14.47 -0.12
CA ILE A 109 -3.35 14.80 -0.18
C ILE A 109 -3.57 15.98 -1.12
N GLU A 110 -4.58 15.85 -1.97
CA GLU A 110 -5.06 16.93 -2.84
C GLU A 110 -6.20 17.70 -2.15
N VAL A 111 -6.18 19.03 -2.25
CA VAL A 111 -7.31 19.86 -1.86
C VAL A 111 -8.29 19.90 -3.03
N SER A 112 -9.28 19.03 -2.97
CA SER A 112 -10.25 18.84 -4.04
C SER A 112 -11.49 18.08 -3.56
N LYS A 113 -12.50 17.98 -4.45
CA LYS A 113 -13.64 17.08 -4.21
C LYS A 113 -13.19 15.62 -4.24
N VAL A 114 -13.78 14.83 -3.34
CA VAL A 114 -13.52 13.39 -3.25
C VAL A 114 -13.81 12.69 -4.58
N ASN A 115 -12.88 11.88 -5.03
CA ASN A 115 -13.01 11.05 -6.21
C ASN A 115 -14.19 10.09 -6.13
N LYS A 116 -14.85 9.87 -7.27
CA LYS A 116 -15.92 8.88 -7.38
C LYS A 116 -15.43 7.48 -7.03
N LEU A 117 -16.30 6.65 -6.50
CA LEU A 117 -16.00 5.26 -6.17
C LEU A 117 -15.38 4.48 -7.35
N LYS A 118 -15.82 4.79 -8.58
CA LYS A 118 -15.26 4.21 -9.81
C LYS A 118 -13.76 4.51 -9.97
N GLN A 119 -13.31 5.74 -9.65
CA GLN A 119 -11.89 6.09 -9.73
C GLN A 119 -11.10 5.33 -8.67
N ARG A 120 -11.58 5.25 -7.43
CA ARG A 120 -10.93 4.49 -6.37
C ARG A 120 -10.80 3.00 -6.67
N ALA A 121 -11.85 2.41 -7.28
CA ALA A 121 -11.80 1.04 -7.75
C ALA A 121 -10.75 0.86 -8.87
N LYS A 122 -10.65 1.83 -9.80
CA LYS A 122 -9.61 1.84 -10.83
C LYS A 122 -8.22 1.91 -10.22
N ASP A 123 -7.99 2.76 -9.22
CA ASP A 123 -6.71 2.89 -8.53
C ASP A 123 -6.30 1.57 -7.84
N THR A 124 -7.26 0.87 -7.23
CA THR A 124 -7.03 -0.47 -6.64
C THR A 124 -6.60 -1.48 -7.71
N ILE A 125 -7.26 -1.51 -8.86
CA ILE A 125 -6.91 -2.38 -9.98
C ILE A 125 -5.52 -2.02 -10.52
N THR A 126 -5.23 -0.73 -10.67
CA THR A 126 -3.91 -0.24 -11.13
C THR A 126 -2.80 -0.67 -10.16
N THR A 127 -3.01 -0.50 -8.84
CA THR A 127 -2.07 -0.99 -7.82
C THR A 127 -1.82 -2.49 -7.96
N SER A 128 -2.87 -3.30 -8.13
CA SER A 128 -2.76 -4.75 -8.28
C SER A 128 -2.01 -5.14 -9.54
N ASN A 129 -2.29 -4.46 -10.66
CA ASN A 129 -1.60 -4.71 -11.93
C ASN A 129 -0.10 -4.40 -11.83
N VAL A 130 0.27 -3.27 -11.22
CA VAL A 130 1.70 -2.92 -11.05
C VAL A 130 2.39 -3.91 -10.14
N LYS A 131 1.76 -4.32 -9.03
CA LYS A 131 2.32 -5.36 -8.15
C LYS A 131 2.52 -6.69 -8.89
N THR A 132 1.54 -7.12 -9.67
CA THR A 132 1.63 -8.34 -10.47
C THR A 132 2.76 -8.25 -11.49
N ARG A 133 2.90 -7.12 -12.18
CA ARG A 133 3.97 -6.90 -13.13
C ARG A 133 5.35 -6.88 -12.46
N LEU A 134 5.51 -6.19 -11.35
CA LEU A 134 6.73 -6.26 -10.55
C LEU A 134 7.07 -7.70 -10.16
N PHE A 135 6.07 -8.53 -9.86
CA PHE A 135 6.29 -9.94 -9.52
C PHE A 135 6.65 -10.81 -10.73
N LEU A 136 6.06 -10.56 -11.91
CA LEU A 136 6.22 -11.40 -13.09
C LEU A 136 7.34 -10.96 -14.04
N GLU A 137 7.59 -9.65 -14.12
CA GLU A 137 8.55 -9.07 -15.08
C GLU A 137 9.97 -8.95 -14.50
N LEU A 138 10.20 -9.51 -13.32
CA LEU A 138 11.50 -9.52 -12.67
C LEU A 138 12.57 -10.11 -13.57
N LYS A 139 13.31 -9.21 -14.20
CA LYS A 139 14.60 -9.54 -14.80
C LYS A 139 15.72 -9.44 -13.74
N ASN A 140 15.41 -9.85 -12.49
CA ASN A 140 16.36 -10.03 -11.39
C ASN A 140 16.81 -8.77 -10.62
N GLU A 141 16.23 -7.59 -10.83
CA GLU A 141 16.72 -6.39 -10.15
C GLU A 141 15.85 -6.03 -8.91
N VAL A 142 14.52 -6.05 -9.01
CA VAL A 142 13.63 -5.65 -7.91
C VAL A 142 12.83 -6.81 -7.34
N HIS A 143 12.99 -7.11 -6.06
CA HIS A 143 12.07 -8.05 -5.40
C HIS A 143 10.77 -7.32 -5.02
N PRO A 144 9.56 -7.89 -5.28
CA PRO A 144 8.29 -7.23 -5.01
C PRO A 144 8.08 -6.77 -3.56
N LEU A 145 8.74 -7.43 -2.61
CA LEU A 145 8.69 -7.09 -1.18
C LEU A 145 9.56 -5.88 -0.82
N HIS A 146 10.47 -5.47 -1.72
CA HIS A 146 11.28 -4.26 -1.51
C HIS A 146 10.51 -2.98 -1.78
N VAL A 147 9.36 -3.08 -2.48
CA VAL A 147 8.58 -1.92 -2.93
C VAL A 147 7.14 -2.00 -2.42
N LYS A 148 6.71 -0.97 -1.72
CA LYS A 148 5.32 -0.74 -1.36
C LYS A 148 4.69 0.26 -2.33
N ILE A 149 3.51 -0.09 -2.84
CA ILE A 149 2.80 0.69 -3.87
C ILE A 149 1.48 1.16 -3.31
N THR A 150 1.19 2.43 -3.50
CA THR A 150 -0.16 2.99 -3.34
C THR A 150 -0.51 3.83 -4.55
N THR A 151 -1.78 3.82 -4.94
CA THR A 151 -2.27 4.58 -6.10
C THR A 151 -3.42 5.46 -5.66
N GLU A 152 -3.39 6.71 -6.07
CA GLU A 152 -4.47 7.66 -5.87
C GLU A 152 -4.59 8.55 -7.11
N ASN A 153 -5.80 8.62 -7.68
CA ASN A 153 -6.12 9.46 -8.85
C ASN A 153 -5.17 9.21 -10.05
N ASP A 154 -4.91 7.93 -10.36
CA ASP A 154 -3.99 7.47 -11.42
C ASP A 154 -2.50 7.82 -11.17
N VAL A 155 -2.16 8.37 -10.00
CA VAL A 155 -0.79 8.62 -9.56
C VAL A 155 -0.31 7.47 -8.69
N ILE A 156 0.82 6.89 -9.04
CA ILE A 156 1.47 5.82 -8.26
C ILE A 156 2.55 6.41 -7.38
N TYR A 157 2.52 6.05 -6.11
CA TYR A 157 3.56 6.36 -5.14
C TYR A 157 4.30 5.06 -4.80
N LEU A 158 5.61 5.07 -4.99
CA LEU A 158 6.50 3.92 -4.75
C LEU A 158 7.37 4.21 -3.53
N LEU A 159 7.20 3.41 -2.46
CA LEU A 159 8.10 3.44 -1.31
C LEU A 159 8.93 2.16 -1.31
N GLY A 160 10.12 2.21 -0.75
CA GLY A 160 10.97 1.02 -0.68
C GLY A 160 12.38 1.39 -0.25
N ILE A 161 13.15 0.36 0.12
CA ILE A 161 14.61 0.45 0.25
C ILE A 161 15.17 -0.29 -0.94
N VAL A 162 15.79 0.43 -1.88
CA VAL A 162 16.22 -0.10 -3.18
C VAL A 162 17.55 0.53 -3.59
N ASN A 163 18.32 -0.14 -4.45
CA ASN A 163 19.44 0.50 -5.13
C ASN A 163 18.94 1.26 -6.39
N ASN A 164 19.84 2.00 -7.05
CA ASN A 164 19.46 2.83 -8.19
C ASN A 164 18.87 2.01 -9.35
N LYS A 165 19.43 0.83 -9.67
CA LYS A 165 18.92 -0.02 -10.76
C LYS A 165 17.52 -0.53 -10.46
N GLU A 166 17.29 -0.99 -9.24
CA GLU A 166 15.98 -1.45 -8.77
C GLU A 166 14.95 -0.31 -8.79
N ALA A 167 15.36 0.88 -8.38
CA ALA A 167 14.50 2.07 -8.45
C ALA A 167 14.07 2.36 -9.89
N ASP A 168 15.03 2.37 -10.82
CA ASP A 168 14.77 2.62 -12.24
C ASP A 168 13.83 1.55 -12.83
N GLU A 169 14.08 0.28 -12.56
CA GLU A 169 13.23 -0.82 -13.03
C GLU A 169 11.81 -0.70 -12.49
N ALA A 170 11.65 -0.49 -11.18
CA ALA A 170 10.33 -0.33 -10.56
C ALA A 170 9.57 0.87 -11.15
N ILE A 171 10.25 2.00 -11.40
CA ILE A 171 9.69 3.18 -12.03
C ILE A 171 9.24 2.87 -13.46
N GLN A 172 10.05 2.17 -14.25
CA GLN A 172 9.71 1.83 -15.65
C GLN A 172 8.51 0.88 -15.71
N ILE A 173 8.47 -0.16 -14.89
CA ILE A 173 7.32 -1.07 -14.80
C ILE A 173 6.05 -0.30 -14.41
N ALA A 174 6.14 0.58 -13.41
CA ALA A 174 5.01 1.39 -13.00
C ALA A 174 4.55 2.34 -14.12
N LYS A 175 5.46 3.08 -14.75
CA LYS A 175 5.16 4.03 -15.84
C LYS A 175 4.51 3.37 -17.06
N SER A 176 4.95 2.16 -17.42
CA SER A 176 4.41 1.42 -18.57
C SER A 176 3.12 0.66 -18.23
N SER A 177 2.63 0.74 -16.99
CA SER A 177 1.41 0.06 -16.57
C SER A 177 0.15 0.82 -17.02
N LYS A 178 -0.87 0.06 -17.48
CA LYS A 178 -2.11 0.65 -17.98
C LYS A 178 -2.83 1.45 -16.89
N GLY A 179 -3.23 2.67 -17.24
CA GLY A 179 -4.01 3.54 -16.36
C GLY A 179 -3.20 4.44 -15.44
N VAL A 180 -1.87 4.39 -15.53
CA VAL A 180 -0.95 5.24 -14.78
C VAL A 180 -0.73 6.56 -15.51
N LYS A 181 -0.90 7.68 -14.82
CA LYS A 181 -0.60 9.03 -15.33
C LYS A 181 0.75 9.54 -14.86
N LEU A 182 1.09 9.25 -13.60
CA LEU A 182 2.31 9.73 -12.98
C LEU A 182 2.84 8.71 -12.00
N VAL A 183 4.16 8.58 -11.90
CA VAL A 183 4.86 7.81 -10.89
C VAL A 183 5.70 8.74 -10.04
N VAL A 184 5.50 8.69 -8.74
CA VAL A 184 6.21 9.46 -7.72
C VAL A 184 7.06 8.51 -6.91
N PRO A 185 8.37 8.41 -7.17
CA PRO A 185 9.27 7.60 -6.36
C PRO A 185 9.53 8.31 -5.02
N LEU A 186 9.40 7.56 -3.93
CA LEU A 186 9.67 7.97 -2.56
C LEU A 186 10.57 6.90 -1.91
N PHE A 187 11.55 6.44 -2.68
CA PHE A 187 12.50 5.42 -2.26
C PHE A 187 13.55 5.95 -1.29
N GLU A 188 13.97 5.09 -0.40
CA GLU A 188 15.25 5.20 0.30
C GLU A 188 16.29 4.43 -0.52
N LEU A 189 17.29 5.15 -1.05
CA LEU A 189 18.33 4.56 -1.87
C LEU A 189 19.43 3.98 -0.98
N ASP A 190 19.76 2.72 -1.18
CA ASP A 190 20.84 2.04 -0.45
C ASP A 190 21.62 1.13 -1.41
N GLU A 191 22.81 1.59 -1.78
CA GLU A 191 23.73 0.89 -2.68
C GLU A 191 24.46 -0.31 -2.04
N SER A 192 24.31 -0.51 -0.72
CA SER A 192 24.85 -1.69 -0.05
C SER A 192 24.15 -2.98 -0.48
N PHE A 193 22.91 -2.87 -0.95
CA PHE A 193 22.17 -3.97 -1.56
C PHE A 193 22.62 -4.17 -3.01
N LYS A 194 23.78 -4.82 -3.19
CA LYS A 194 24.23 -5.25 -4.51
C LYS A 194 23.35 -6.37 -5.01
N ASN A 195 23.06 -6.34 -6.32
CA ASN A 195 22.30 -7.40 -6.97
C ASN A 195 22.96 -8.75 -6.69
N LYS A 196 22.17 -9.66 -6.15
CA LYS A 196 22.63 -10.97 -5.70
C LYS A 196 22.50 -12.05 -6.79
N TYR A 197 22.25 -11.61 -8.06
CA TYR A 197 22.04 -12.55 -9.17
C TYR A 197 22.74 -12.08 -10.44
#